data_e64772822cd6ca3a3985df7842917e52
#
_entry.id   e64772822cd6ca3a3985df7842917e52
#
_cell.length_a   1.000
_cell.length_b   1.000
_cell.length_c   1.000
_cell.angle_alpha   90.00
_cell.angle_beta   90.00
_cell.angle_gamma   90.00
#
_symmetry.space_group_name_H-M   'P 1'
#
loop_
_entity.id
_entity.type
_entity.pdbx_description
1 polymer ?
#
loop_
_entity_poly.entity_id
_entity_poly.type
_entity_poly.pdbx_seq_one_letter_code
_entity_poly.pdbx_strand_id
1 'polypeptide(L)'
;MEETIQSMELAQNYKTVKENVTKACEQAGRSEQEVTLLAVSKTKPVDMLMDVYRAGARDFGENKVQELVDKIPQMPSDVRWHMIGHLQRNKVKYIVDKVYLIHSVDSLRRDQQRSREEAGGSQYPDRGKCGTGGKQVRNYGRRNCNTDP
;
A
#
# COMPACT_ATOMS: atom_id res chain seq x y z
N MET A 1 24.98 -10.23 18.88
CA MET A 1 23.92 -10.74 19.81
C MET A 1 22.74 -9.77 19.92
N GLU A 2 22.96 -8.47 20.02
CA GLU A 2 21.86 -7.46 20.11
C GLU A 2 20.98 -7.41 18.85
N GLU A 3 21.56 -7.45 17.65
CA GLU A 3 20.81 -7.46 16.38
C GLU A 3 19.85 -8.65 16.26
N THR A 4 20.26 -9.84 16.76
CA THR A 4 19.41 -11.04 16.72
C THR A 4 18.22 -10.92 17.66
N ILE A 5 18.39 -10.29 18.82
CA ILE A 5 17.33 -10.07 19.81
C ILE A 5 16.32 -9.08 19.23
N GLN A 6 16.78 -7.96 18.65
CA GLN A 6 15.92 -6.94 18.05
C GLN A 6 15.09 -7.50 16.87
N SER A 7 15.69 -8.34 16.04
CA SER A 7 15.00 -9.04 14.93
C SER A 7 13.88 -9.94 15.44
N MET A 8 14.16 -10.73 16.50
CA MET A 8 13.16 -11.60 17.11
C MET A 8 11.99 -10.81 17.74
N GLU A 9 12.28 -9.69 18.39
CA GLU A 9 11.27 -8.81 18.98
C GLU A 9 10.36 -8.20 17.90
N LEU A 10 10.91 -7.73 16.78
CA LEU A 10 10.13 -7.17 15.67
C LEU A 10 9.18 -8.20 15.06
N ALA A 11 9.68 -9.41 14.80
CA ALA A 11 8.87 -10.50 14.28
C ALA A 11 7.74 -10.89 15.25
N GLN A 12 8.04 -10.94 16.54
CA GLN A 12 7.06 -11.24 17.57
C GLN A 12 6.01 -10.14 17.72
N ASN A 13 6.44 -8.88 17.71
CA ASN A 13 5.54 -7.73 17.76
C ASN A 13 4.56 -7.72 16.57
N TYR A 14 5.06 -7.99 15.36
CA TYR A 14 4.21 -8.08 14.18
C TYR A 14 3.15 -9.19 14.32
N LYS A 15 3.53 -10.38 14.80
CA LYS A 15 2.61 -11.50 15.04
C LYS A 15 1.54 -11.14 16.05
N THR A 16 1.94 -10.54 17.17
CA THR A 16 1.01 -10.09 18.22
C THR A 16 -0.01 -9.08 17.69
N VAL A 17 0.44 -8.10 16.91
CA VAL A 17 -0.47 -7.13 16.30
C VAL A 17 -1.42 -7.81 15.30
N LYS A 18 -0.91 -8.75 14.49
CA LYS A 18 -1.73 -9.53 13.55
C LYS A 18 -2.80 -10.34 14.27
N GLU A 19 -2.46 -11.03 15.34
CA GLU A 19 -3.43 -11.77 16.17
C GLU A 19 -4.50 -10.86 16.78
N ASN A 20 -4.13 -9.65 17.20
CA ASN A 20 -5.08 -8.67 17.70
C ASN A 20 -6.05 -8.21 16.61
N VAL A 21 -5.56 -8.01 15.38
CA VAL A 21 -6.41 -7.69 14.22
C VAL A 21 -7.38 -8.84 13.92
N THR A 22 -6.90 -10.09 13.91
CA THR A 22 -7.74 -11.29 13.72
C THR A 22 -8.85 -11.36 14.76
N LYS A 23 -8.51 -11.23 16.05
CA LYS A 23 -9.50 -11.22 17.15
C LYS A 23 -10.52 -10.09 16.99
N ALA A 24 -10.09 -8.90 16.60
CA ALA A 24 -10.98 -7.77 16.37
C ALA A 24 -11.93 -8.02 15.19
N CYS A 25 -11.45 -8.66 14.12
CA CYS A 25 -12.29 -9.06 12.98
C CYS A 25 -13.35 -10.08 13.41
N GLU A 26 -12.98 -11.11 14.17
CA GLU A 26 -13.88 -12.11 14.71
C GLU A 26 -14.98 -11.48 15.58
N GLN A 27 -14.60 -10.59 16.50
CA GLN A 27 -15.55 -9.86 17.35
C GLN A 27 -16.53 -8.98 16.57
N ALA A 28 -16.05 -8.42 15.44
CA ALA A 28 -16.86 -7.57 14.57
C ALA A 28 -17.66 -8.36 13.52
N GLY A 29 -17.55 -9.70 13.48
CA GLY A 29 -18.18 -10.54 12.45
C GLY A 29 -17.68 -10.28 11.03
N ARG A 30 -16.42 -9.80 10.89
CA ARG A 30 -15.78 -9.49 9.61
C ARG A 30 -14.75 -10.56 9.22
N SER A 31 -14.59 -10.77 7.94
CA SER A 31 -13.49 -11.61 7.45
C SER A 31 -12.13 -10.92 7.63
N GLU A 32 -11.12 -11.64 8.09
CA GLU A 32 -9.74 -11.15 8.15
C GLU A 32 -9.24 -10.68 6.77
N GLN A 33 -9.76 -11.27 5.69
CA GLN A 33 -9.39 -10.90 4.31
C GLN A 33 -9.84 -9.50 3.89
N GLU A 34 -10.79 -8.92 4.61
CA GLU A 34 -11.27 -7.55 4.36
C GLU A 34 -10.36 -6.48 4.99
N VAL A 35 -9.43 -6.90 5.85
CA VAL A 35 -8.55 -6.00 6.60
C VAL A 35 -7.09 -6.25 6.22
N THR A 36 -6.41 -5.21 5.78
CA THR A 36 -4.98 -5.28 5.47
C THR A 36 -4.17 -4.64 6.58
N LEU A 37 -3.32 -5.45 7.23
CA LEU A 37 -2.35 -4.94 8.19
C LEU A 37 -1.13 -4.38 7.44
N LEU A 38 -0.95 -3.07 7.53
CA LEU A 38 0.13 -2.35 6.87
C LEU A 38 1.30 -2.11 7.83
N ALA A 39 2.46 -2.68 7.51
CA ALA A 39 3.70 -2.42 8.24
C ALA A 39 4.31 -1.09 7.79
N VAL A 40 4.26 -0.07 8.66
CA VAL A 40 4.85 1.25 8.37
C VAL A 40 6.37 1.17 8.52
N SER A 41 7.08 1.28 7.39
CA SER A 41 8.52 1.04 7.26
C SER A 41 9.36 2.30 7.08
N LYS A 42 8.73 3.48 7.09
CA LYS A 42 9.42 4.76 6.98
C LYS A 42 10.56 4.89 7.99
N THR A 43 11.72 5.39 7.55
CA THR A 43 12.93 5.59 8.39
C THR A 43 13.56 4.32 8.94
N LYS A 44 13.09 3.15 8.54
CA LYS A 44 13.64 1.87 8.99
C LYS A 44 14.53 1.26 7.91
N PRO A 45 15.67 0.64 8.28
CA PRO A 45 16.54 -0.03 7.31
C PRO A 45 15.90 -1.30 6.78
N VAL A 46 16.38 -1.77 5.62
CA VAL A 46 15.84 -2.93 4.91
C VAL A 46 15.90 -4.22 5.73
N ASP A 47 16.94 -4.40 6.53
CA ASP A 47 17.12 -5.59 7.38
C ASP A 47 15.94 -5.78 8.35
N MET A 48 15.50 -4.69 8.99
CA MET A 48 14.31 -4.71 9.85
C MET A 48 13.03 -5.05 9.07
N LEU A 49 12.91 -4.57 7.84
CA LEU A 49 11.77 -4.91 6.97
C LEU A 49 11.79 -6.39 6.60
N MET A 50 12.97 -6.95 6.32
CA MET A 50 13.14 -8.37 6.02
C MET A 50 12.72 -9.26 7.20
N ASP A 51 12.96 -8.85 8.43
CA ASP A 51 12.51 -9.61 9.61
C ASP A 51 11.00 -9.65 9.72
N VAL A 52 10.35 -8.51 9.51
CA VAL A 52 8.88 -8.43 9.50
C VAL A 52 8.29 -9.15 8.28
N TYR A 53 8.96 -9.12 7.13
CA TYR A 53 8.60 -9.89 5.94
C TYR A 53 8.64 -11.41 6.21
N ARG A 54 9.71 -11.90 6.86
CA ARG A 54 9.84 -13.30 7.27
C ARG A 54 8.76 -13.72 8.27
N ALA A 55 8.29 -12.77 9.09
CA ALA A 55 7.15 -12.99 10.00
C ALA A 55 5.78 -13.02 9.29
N GLY A 56 5.75 -12.80 7.97
CA GLY A 56 4.57 -12.94 7.12
C GLY A 56 3.96 -11.62 6.61
N ALA A 57 4.58 -10.46 6.89
CA ALA A 57 4.13 -9.20 6.31
C ALA A 57 4.37 -9.17 4.80
N ARG A 58 3.43 -8.56 4.07
CA ARG A 58 3.53 -8.34 2.62
C ARG A 58 3.21 -6.90 2.23
N ASP A 59 2.56 -6.15 3.10
CA ASP A 59 2.14 -4.77 2.89
C ASP A 59 3.03 -3.83 3.69
N PHE A 60 3.81 -2.99 3.00
CA PHE A 60 4.73 -2.04 3.60
C PHE A 60 4.42 -0.61 3.18
N GLY A 61 4.50 0.33 4.12
CA GLY A 61 4.14 1.72 3.90
C GLY A 61 5.29 2.70 4.05
N GLU A 62 5.52 3.52 3.02
CA GLU A 62 6.54 4.55 2.98
C GLU A 62 5.95 5.96 2.85
N ASN A 63 6.62 6.93 3.47
CA ASN A 63 6.23 8.33 3.39
C ASN A 63 6.95 9.10 2.28
N LYS A 64 8.16 8.69 1.93
CA LYS A 64 9.03 9.39 0.98
C LYS A 64 9.23 8.54 -0.27
N VAL A 65 8.99 9.14 -1.44
CA VAL A 65 9.19 8.48 -2.73
C VAL A 65 10.62 7.96 -2.90
N GLN A 66 11.62 8.74 -2.50
CA GLN A 66 13.01 8.33 -2.62
C GLN A 66 13.28 7.07 -1.81
N GLU A 67 12.88 7.04 -0.54
CA GLU A 67 13.06 5.89 0.35
C GLU A 67 12.34 4.65 -0.18
N LEU A 68 11.14 4.82 -0.74
CA LEU A 68 10.40 3.74 -1.37
C LEU A 68 11.13 3.17 -2.59
N VAL A 69 11.59 4.04 -3.50
CA VAL A 69 12.31 3.61 -4.71
C VAL A 69 13.61 2.90 -4.38
N ASP A 70 14.32 3.36 -3.35
CA ASP A 70 15.59 2.76 -2.91
C ASP A 70 15.38 1.37 -2.27
N LYS A 71 14.26 1.14 -1.59
CA LYS A 71 13.94 -0.12 -0.91
C LYS A 71 13.36 -1.19 -1.83
N ILE A 72 12.59 -0.81 -2.85
CA ILE A 72 11.94 -1.76 -3.77
C ILE A 72 12.91 -2.82 -4.31
N PRO A 73 14.07 -2.49 -4.86
CA PRO A 73 14.99 -3.48 -5.43
C PRO A 73 15.67 -4.37 -4.39
N GLN A 74 15.60 -4.01 -3.12
CA GLN A 74 16.24 -4.72 -2.02
C GLN A 74 15.29 -5.69 -1.29
N MET A 75 14.01 -5.63 -1.62
CA MET A 75 12.97 -6.46 -1.01
C MET A 75 12.41 -7.47 -2.02
N PRO A 76 11.83 -8.58 -1.56
CA PRO A 76 11.18 -9.55 -2.44
C PRO A 76 10.07 -8.94 -3.31
N SER A 77 9.89 -9.48 -4.52
CA SER A 77 8.97 -8.96 -5.53
C SER A 77 7.48 -9.11 -5.19
N ASP A 78 7.15 -9.94 -4.19
CA ASP A 78 5.79 -10.16 -3.69
C ASP A 78 5.37 -9.13 -2.63
N VAL A 79 6.26 -8.20 -2.27
CA VAL A 79 5.94 -7.08 -1.38
C VAL A 79 5.02 -6.10 -2.09
N ARG A 80 3.92 -5.76 -1.43
CA ARG A 80 2.99 -4.71 -1.85
C ARG A 80 3.36 -3.40 -1.18
N TRP A 81 3.83 -2.46 -1.98
CA TRP A 81 4.25 -1.16 -1.48
C TRP A 81 3.11 -0.16 -1.45
N HIS A 82 3.00 0.58 -0.36
CA HIS A 82 1.99 1.60 -0.15
C HIS A 82 2.66 2.96 0.04
N MET A 83 2.25 3.94 -0.75
CA MET A 83 2.65 5.33 -0.52
C MET A 83 1.67 5.96 0.46
N ILE A 84 2.09 6.14 1.73
CA ILE A 84 1.23 6.64 2.81
C ILE A 84 1.47 8.11 3.12
N GLY A 85 2.57 8.69 2.63
CA GLY A 85 2.89 10.10 2.80
C GLY A 85 2.36 10.99 1.69
N HIS A 86 2.51 12.31 1.86
CA HIS A 86 2.14 13.29 0.83
C HIS A 86 2.95 13.08 -0.45
N LEU A 87 2.26 12.90 -1.58
CA LEU A 87 2.87 12.65 -2.88
C LEU A 87 2.95 13.93 -3.70
N GLN A 88 4.17 14.43 -3.91
CA GLN A 88 4.42 15.57 -4.78
C GLN A 88 4.18 15.19 -6.25
N ARG A 89 3.55 16.09 -7.02
CA ARG A 89 3.19 15.89 -8.44
C ARG A 89 4.37 15.40 -9.30
N ASN A 90 5.53 16.01 -9.16
CA ASN A 90 6.72 15.68 -9.93
C ASN A 90 7.32 14.32 -9.61
N LYS A 91 6.91 13.71 -8.48
CA LYS A 91 7.40 12.41 -8.01
C LYS A 91 6.49 11.23 -8.36
N VAL A 92 5.26 11.48 -8.81
CA VAL A 92 4.29 10.43 -9.21
C VAL A 92 4.91 9.47 -10.22
N LYS A 93 5.62 10.00 -11.23
CA LYS A 93 6.26 9.22 -12.30
C LYS A 93 7.24 8.13 -11.83
N TYR A 94 7.78 8.26 -10.63
CA TYR A 94 8.78 7.30 -10.13
C TYR A 94 8.17 6.08 -9.43
N ILE A 95 6.88 6.17 -9.08
CA ILE A 95 6.23 5.15 -8.25
C ILE A 95 4.91 4.62 -8.80
N VAL A 96 4.28 5.27 -9.78
CA VAL A 96 2.93 4.94 -10.24
C VAL A 96 2.80 3.49 -10.73
N ASP A 97 3.86 2.94 -11.30
CA ASP A 97 3.97 1.56 -11.78
C ASP A 97 4.48 0.56 -10.74
N LYS A 98 4.92 1.03 -9.58
CA LYS A 98 5.63 0.23 -8.57
C LYS A 98 4.86 0.05 -7.27
N VAL A 99 3.90 0.92 -6.98
CA VAL A 99 3.13 0.86 -5.75
C VAL A 99 1.80 0.17 -5.93
N TYR A 100 1.40 -0.55 -4.91
CA TYR A 100 0.09 -1.19 -4.85
C TYR A 100 -1.03 -0.18 -4.60
N LEU A 101 -0.79 0.80 -3.71
CA LEU A 101 -1.78 1.80 -3.32
C LEU A 101 -1.14 3.12 -2.91
N ILE A 102 -1.74 4.23 -3.35
CA ILE A 102 -1.42 5.58 -2.87
C ILE A 102 -2.56 6.03 -1.96
N HIS A 103 -2.25 6.27 -0.67
CA HIS A 103 -3.26 6.61 0.35
C HIS A 103 -3.62 8.09 0.34
N SER A 104 -2.63 8.97 0.05
CA SER A 104 -2.77 10.42 0.14
C SER A 104 -3.01 11.03 -1.24
N VAL A 105 -4.21 10.85 -1.79
CA VAL A 105 -4.61 11.47 -3.05
C VAL A 105 -5.37 12.77 -2.74
N ASP A 106 -4.73 13.90 -2.95
CA ASP A 106 -5.31 15.24 -2.75
C ASP A 106 -5.92 15.85 -4.03
N SER A 107 -5.57 15.29 -5.20
CA SER A 107 -6.06 15.78 -6.49
C SER A 107 -6.08 14.66 -7.54
N LEU A 108 -7.28 14.31 -8.01
CA LEU A 108 -7.49 13.29 -9.05
C LEU A 108 -6.84 13.63 -10.40
N ARG A 109 -6.65 14.91 -10.71
CA ARG A 109 -6.02 15.35 -11.98
C ARG A 109 -4.57 14.92 -12.11
N ARG A 110 -3.86 14.73 -11.00
CA ARG A 110 -2.43 14.38 -10.99
C ARG A 110 -2.19 12.94 -11.42
N ASP A 111 -3.03 12.04 -10.93
CA ASP A 111 -2.85 10.60 -11.14
C ASP A 111 -3.42 10.15 -12.50
N GLN A 112 -4.55 10.75 -12.92
CA GLN A 112 -5.18 10.45 -14.20
C GLN A 112 -4.36 10.89 -15.41
N GLN A 113 -3.70 12.04 -15.33
CA GLN A 113 -2.93 12.58 -16.44
C GLN A 113 -1.72 11.70 -16.76
N ARG A 114 -1.06 11.19 -15.72
CA ARG A 114 0.11 10.32 -15.87
C ARG A 114 -0.25 8.93 -16.40
N SER A 115 -1.31 8.33 -15.88
CA SER A 115 -1.82 7.04 -16.37
C SER A 115 -2.23 7.09 -17.85
N ARG A 116 -2.67 8.25 -18.35
CA ARG A 116 -2.97 8.46 -19.76
C ARG A 116 -1.72 8.54 -20.63
N GLU A 117 -0.68 9.20 -20.17
CA GLU A 117 0.58 9.35 -20.90
C GLU A 117 1.33 8.02 -21.03
N GLU A 118 1.31 7.19 -19.99
CA GLU A 118 2.00 5.89 -19.96
C GLU A 118 1.20 4.76 -20.64
N ALA A 119 -0.13 4.86 -20.69
CA ALA A 119 -1.00 3.90 -21.38
C ALA A 119 -1.09 4.09 -22.91
N GLY A 120 -0.26 4.96 -23.51
CA GLY A 120 -0.21 5.12 -24.96
C GLY A 120 -1.53 5.60 -25.60
N GLY A 121 -2.22 6.54 -24.97
CA GLY A 121 -3.33 7.25 -25.61
C GLY A 121 -4.67 6.52 -25.68
N SER A 122 -4.91 5.50 -24.88
CA SER A 122 -6.24 4.92 -24.76
C SER A 122 -7.19 5.90 -24.05
N GLN A 123 -8.19 6.39 -24.78
CA GLN A 123 -9.22 7.29 -24.29
C GLN A 123 -10.03 6.62 -23.17
N TYR A 124 -9.91 7.15 -21.92
CA TYR A 124 -10.91 6.87 -20.90
C TYR A 124 -12.18 7.67 -21.21
N PRO A 125 -13.35 7.05 -21.26
CA PRO A 125 -14.60 7.77 -21.43
C PRO A 125 -14.86 8.68 -20.24
N ASP A 126 -15.34 9.87 -20.56
CA ASP A 126 -15.72 10.93 -19.64
C ASP A 126 -16.85 10.46 -18.73
N ARG A 127 -16.73 10.81 -17.44
CA ARG A 127 -17.76 10.79 -16.38
C ARG A 127 -18.76 9.63 -16.36
N GLY A 128 -18.59 8.71 -15.43
CA GLY A 128 -19.72 8.04 -14.82
C GLY A 128 -19.94 6.56 -15.08
N LYS A 129 -18.93 5.77 -15.45
CA LYS A 129 -19.07 4.31 -15.44
C LYS A 129 -17.86 3.64 -14.79
N CYS A 130 -18.09 2.93 -13.67
CA CYS A 130 -17.22 1.90 -13.18
C CYS A 130 -17.05 0.85 -14.28
N GLY A 131 -15.92 0.85 -14.97
CA GLY A 131 -15.57 -0.12 -15.99
C GLY A 131 -14.56 -1.13 -15.43
N THR A 132 -14.89 -2.39 -15.56
CA THR A 132 -14.06 -3.55 -15.25
C THR A 132 -12.90 -3.64 -16.25
N GLY A 133 -11.66 -3.73 -15.76
CA GLY A 133 -10.49 -4.14 -16.57
C GLY A 133 -9.38 -3.08 -16.65
N GLY A 134 -8.38 -3.22 -15.81
CA GLY A 134 -7.15 -2.45 -15.77
C GLY A 134 -6.68 -2.28 -14.32
N LYS A 135 -5.39 -2.32 -14.06
CA LYS A 135 -4.84 -2.19 -12.71
C LYS A 135 -5.50 -1.04 -11.94
N GLN A 136 -6.39 -1.38 -11.03
CA GLN A 136 -7.15 -0.40 -10.25
C GLN A 136 -6.25 0.22 -9.20
N VAL A 137 -6.05 1.52 -9.27
CA VAL A 137 -5.70 2.32 -8.10
C VAL A 137 -6.93 2.30 -7.19
N ARG A 138 -6.95 1.42 -6.19
CA ARG A 138 -8.05 1.35 -5.23
C ARG A 138 -7.92 2.51 -4.26
N ASN A 139 -8.78 3.51 -4.43
CA ASN A 139 -9.00 4.54 -3.42
C ASN A 139 -9.72 3.92 -2.21
N TYR A 140 -9.03 3.74 -1.11
CA TYR A 140 -9.66 3.50 0.18
C TYR A 140 -10.12 4.84 0.76
N GLY A 141 -11.40 5.14 0.63
CA GLY A 141 -11.99 6.32 1.23
C GLY A 141 -13.21 6.90 0.51
N ARG A 142 -14.18 6.09 0.08
CA ARG A 142 -15.56 6.56 -0.08
C ARG A 142 -16.56 5.50 0.35
N ARG A 143 -17.35 5.91 1.34
CA ARG A 143 -18.58 5.23 1.75
C ARG A 143 -19.54 5.15 0.56
N ASN A 144 -20.20 4.01 0.47
CA ASN A 144 -21.44 3.68 -0.22
C ASN A 144 -22.09 4.82 -1.01
N CYS A 145 -22.09 4.67 -2.33
CA CYS A 145 -23.21 5.20 -3.10
C CYS A 145 -24.42 4.29 -2.79
N ASN A 146 -25.29 4.76 -1.92
CA ASN A 146 -26.64 4.23 -1.81
C ASN A 146 -27.30 4.38 -3.17
N THR A 147 -27.61 3.26 -3.78
CA THR A 147 -28.68 3.16 -4.75
C THR A 147 -29.91 2.73 -3.95
N ASP A 148 -30.79 3.65 -3.65
CA ASP A 148 -32.16 3.37 -3.35
C ASP A 148 -33.01 3.51 -4.62
N PRO A 149 -34.14 2.82 -4.69
CA PRO A 149 -34.80 2.28 -5.89
C PRO A 149 -35.43 3.29 -6.81
#